data_624f1183b109ff27b24823edbde31503
#
_entry.id   624f1183b109ff27b24823edbde31503
#
_cell.length_a   1.000
_cell.length_b   1.000
_cell.length_c   1.000
_cell.angle_alpha   90.00
_cell.angle_beta   90.00
_cell.angle_gamma   90.00
#
_symmetry.space_group_name_H-M   'P 1'
#
loop_
_entity.id
_entity.type
_entity.pdbx_description
1 polymer ?
#
loop_
_entity_poly.entity_id
_entity_poly.type
_entity_poly.pdbx_seq_one_letter_code
_entity_poly.pdbx_strand_id
1 'polypeptide(L)'
;MAITRELIRIENPEGEPGFLGAGHIARPLIYDNYEQSDPFILLMDDWLNKKDTTPAGGPHPHAGFETVTLVLDGELGADDHKLTSGDFQLMTAGSGVVHTEVIDKPGNMRILQLWANLGRENRKAMPRLQDLPLSRVPAVNENGAHIRLYSGTLAGITSPVQNYVPLIIADITIEPGITTIQQLPANYNTFLYVLDGTMQLGENNNSLRKDQVGWLNKFDQHEVSELKITAGPAGVRFVLYAGKPLHEDIVSHGPFIADDSEEIVQLYKEYRQGKMKHISTVPQAQHYKW
;
A
#
# COMPACT_ATOMS: atom_id res chain seq x y z
N MET A 1 -25.56 1.95 19.50
CA MET A 1 -25.61 2.54 18.14
C MET A 1 -24.32 2.12 17.47
N ALA A 2 -24.36 1.78 16.19
CA ALA A 2 -23.15 1.46 15.44
C ALA A 2 -22.22 2.67 15.40
N ILE A 3 -20.89 2.44 15.48
CA ILE A 3 -19.90 3.48 15.32
C ILE A 3 -19.80 3.80 13.83
N THR A 4 -20.14 5.04 13.44
CA THR A 4 -20.17 5.45 12.02
C THR A 4 -18.86 6.16 11.65
N ARG A 5 -18.30 5.76 10.50
CA ARG A 5 -17.14 6.41 9.88
C ARG A 5 -17.58 7.58 9.01
N GLU A 6 -16.88 8.70 9.18
CA GLU A 6 -17.10 9.91 8.42
C GLU A 6 -15.80 10.40 7.76
N LEU A 7 -15.95 11.06 6.62
CA LEU A 7 -14.84 11.71 5.93
C LEU A 7 -14.47 13.00 6.70
N ILE A 8 -13.20 13.10 7.13
CA ILE A 8 -12.70 14.23 7.92
C ILE A 8 -11.71 15.11 7.16
N ARG A 9 -11.04 14.56 6.13
CA ARG A 9 -10.04 15.29 5.35
C ARG A 9 -10.01 14.76 3.94
N ILE A 10 -9.88 15.68 2.97
CA ILE A 10 -9.68 15.37 1.56
C ILE A 10 -8.35 15.98 1.13
N GLU A 11 -7.54 15.19 0.45
CA GLU A 11 -6.29 15.63 -0.16
C GLU A 11 -6.38 15.48 -1.68
N ASN A 12 -5.71 16.40 -2.40
CA ASN A 12 -5.65 16.43 -3.85
C ASN A 12 -4.15 16.36 -4.26
N PRO A 13 -3.52 15.19 -4.14
CA PRO A 13 -2.11 15.06 -4.46
C PRO A 13 -1.85 15.31 -5.95
N GLU A 14 -0.83 16.10 -6.26
CA GLU A 14 -0.41 16.35 -7.63
C GLU A 14 0.73 15.42 -8.01
N GLY A 15 0.79 15.02 -9.28
CA GLY A 15 1.87 14.20 -9.80
C GLY A 15 3.06 15.07 -10.22
N GLU A 16 4.26 14.61 -9.88
CA GLU A 16 5.53 15.26 -10.22
C GLU A 16 6.43 14.32 -11.03
N PRO A 17 7.42 14.81 -11.79
CA PRO A 17 8.40 13.95 -12.45
C PRO A 17 9.11 13.06 -11.45
N GLY A 18 9.04 11.75 -11.65
CA GLY A 18 9.62 10.76 -10.75
C GLY A 18 11.06 10.37 -11.11
N PHE A 19 11.71 9.59 -10.23
CA PHE A 19 13.13 9.23 -10.34
C PHE A 19 13.45 8.14 -11.37
N LEU A 20 12.46 7.42 -11.90
CA LEU A 20 12.66 6.39 -12.93
C LEU A 20 12.94 6.96 -14.34
N GLY A 21 13.03 8.28 -14.47
CA GLY A 21 13.42 8.96 -15.70
C GLY A 21 12.25 9.45 -16.56
N ALA A 22 12.51 9.64 -17.85
CA ALA A 22 11.54 10.23 -18.76
C ALA A 22 10.25 9.39 -18.86
N GLY A 23 9.10 10.06 -18.69
CA GLY A 23 7.78 9.43 -18.71
C GLY A 23 7.31 8.88 -17.36
N HIS A 24 8.12 9.04 -16.30
CA HIS A 24 7.71 8.70 -14.94
C HIS A 24 7.06 9.89 -14.24
N ILE A 25 5.85 9.69 -13.75
CA ILE A 25 5.13 10.61 -12.86
C ILE A 25 4.89 9.89 -11.54
N ALA A 26 5.37 10.48 -10.47
CA ALA A 26 5.15 10.02 -9.10
C ALA A 26 4.15 10.96 -8.41
N ARG A 27 3.09 10.40 -7.83
CA ARG A 27 2.09 11.16 -7.07
C ARG A 27 2.14 10.73 -5.61
N PRO A 28 2.63 11.60 -4.70
CA PRO A 28 2.67 11.28 -3.28
C PRO A 28 1.28 11.37 -2.66
N LEU A 29 0.69 10.24 -2.33
CA LEU A 29 -0.61 10.13 -1.66
C LEU A 29 -0.46 10.25 -0.13
N ILE A 30 0.63 9.70 0.42
CA ILE A 30 1.09 9.85 1.80
C ILE A 30 2.57 10.13 1.75
N TYR A 31 3.01 11.22 2.38
CA TYR A 31 4.42 11.60 2.46
C TYR A 31 4.64 12.58 3.62
N ASP A 32 5.75 12.40 4.37
CA ASP A 32 6.23 13.30 5.43
C ASP A 32 5.22 13.66 6.55
N ASN A 33 4.23 12.79 6.84
CA ASN A 33 3.23 13.05 7.86
C ASN A 33 2.90 11.81 8.69
N TYR A 34 3.93 11.09 9.12
CA TYR A 34 3.77 9.80 9.82
C TYR A 34 2.89 9.89 11.07
N GLU A 35 2.97 10.96 11.86
CA GLU A 35 2.14 11.14 13.06
C GLU A 35 0.63 11.03 12.77
N GLN A 36 0.20 11.51 11.60
CA GLN A 36 -1.21 11.45 11.19
C GLN A 36 -1.54 10.18 10.40
N SER A 37 -0.54 9.58 9.75
CA SER A 37 -0.73 8.42 8.86
C SER A 37 -0.32 7.08 9.46
N ASP A 38 0.19 7.03 10.71
CA ASP A 38 0.60 5.79 11.38
C ASP A 38 -0.44 4.67 11.18
N PRO A 39 -0.10 3.47 10.68
CA PRO A 39 1.26 2.95 10.43
C PRO A 39 1.81 3.19 9.01
N PHE A 40 1.17 4.00 8.19
CA PHE A 40 1.55 4.26 6.82
C PHE A 40 2.63 5.34 6.74
N ILE A 41 3.81 5.01 6.22
CA ILE A 41 4.95 5.93 6.11
C ILE A 41 4.90 6.71 4.80
N LEU A 42 4.64 5.99 3.72
CA LEU A 42 4.64 6.52 2.36
C LEU A 42 3.64 5.74 1.52
N LEU A 43 2.90 6.42 0.65
CA LEU A 43 2.16 5.81 -0.45
C LEU A 43 2.34 6.66 -1.70
N MET A 44 2.83 6.03 -2.76
CA MET A 44 3.00 6.64 -4.08
C MET A 44 2.06 5.99 -5.09
N ASP A 45 1.50 6.79 -5.99
CA ASP A 45 0.87 6.35 -7.24
C ASP A 45 1.84 6.67 -8.37
N ASP A 46 2.56 5.66 -8.82
CA ASP A 46 3.61 5.78 -9.82
C ASP A 46 3.11 5.37 -11.21
N TRP A 47 3.29 6.26 -12.17
CA TRP A 47 2.95 6.07 -13.57
C TRP A 47 4.20 6.15 -14.42
N LEU A 48 4.49 5.12 -15.19
CA LEU A 48 5.61 5.13 -16.13
C LEU A 48 5.12 4.82 -17.54
N ASN A 49 5.41 5.72 -18.46
CA ASN A 49 5.24 5.52 -19.91
C ASN A 49 6.63 5.40 -20.55
N LYS A 50 7.22 4.20 -20.40
CA LYS A 50 8.58 3.92 -20.88
C LYS A 50 8.61 3.76 -22.38
N LYS A 51 9.55 4.47 -23.05
CA LYS A 51 9.68 4.47 -24.50
C LYS A 51 10.90 3.70 -25.02
N ASP A 52 11.84 3.37 -24.15
CA ASP A 52 13.12 2.75 -24.50
C ASP A 52 13.39 1.51 -23.63
N THR A 53 14.53 0.86 -23.90
CA THR A 53 15.00 -0.33 -23.19
C THR A 53 16.08 -0.02 -22.13
N THR A 54 16.33 1.25 -21.82
CA THR A 54 17.29 1.62 -20.77
C THR A 54 16.76 1.15 -19.42
N PRO A 55 17.45 0.29 -18.67
CA PRO A 55 16.94 -0.20 -17.39
C PRO A 55 16.69 0.94 -16.40
N ALA A 56 15.54 0.93 -15.72
CA ALA A 56 15.21 1.78 -14.60
C ALA A 56 14.86 0.91 -13.38
N GLY A 57 14.90 1.45 -12.16
CA GLY A 57 14.58 0.71 -10.94
C GLY A 57 15.66 -0.29 -10.49
N GLY A 58 16.94 0.10 -10.57
CA GLY A 58 18.07 -0.74 -10.18
C GLY A 58 18.09 -1.16 -8.70
N PRO A 59 19.09 -1.96 -8.27
CA PRO A 59 19.18 -2.46 -6.91
C PRO A 59 19.23 -1.32 -5.88
N HIS A 60 18.39 -1.40 -4.85
CA HIS A 60 18.36 -0.42 -3.77
C HIS A 60 17.96 -1.08 -2.44
N PRO A 61 18.40 -0.52 -1.28
CA PRO A 61 18.16 -1.10 0.03
C PRO A 61 16.87 -0.61 0.66
N HIS A 62 16.33 -1.39 1.60
CA HIS A 62 15.32 -0.99 2.57
C HIS A 62 15.58 -1.64 3.92
N ALA A 63 15.17 -0.98 5.02
CA ALA A 63 15.16 -1.56 6.36
C ALA A 63 14.12 -0.88 7.26
N GLY A 64 13.56 -1.66 8.21
CA GLY A 64 12.71 -1.17 9.28
C GLY A 64 11.22 -1.09 8.98
N PHE A 65 10.78 -1.51 7.79
CA PHE A 65 9.38 -1.43 7.35
C PHE A 65 9.00 -2.56 6.38
N GLU A 66 7.75 -2.62 6.00
CA GLU A 66 7.23 -3.47 4.92
C GLU A 66 6.93 -2.61 3.68
N THR A 67 7.35 -3.06 2.49
CA THR A 67 6.90 -2.47 1.23
C THR A 67 5.76 -3.29 0.65
N VAL A 68 4.77 -2.61 0.10
CA VAL A 68 3.67 -3.21 -0.63
C VAL A 68 3.66 -2.63 -2.03
N THR A 69 3.65 -3.50 -3.04
CA THR A 69 3.47 -3.14 -4.44
C THR A 69 2.16 -3.73 -4.94
N LEU A 70 1.23 -2.88 -5.36
CA LEU A 70 0.01 -3.27 -6.07
C LEU A 70 0.11 -2.78 -7.51
N VAL A 71 0.17 -3.70 -8.46
CA VAL A 71 0.21 -3.35 -9.89
C VAL A 71 -1.21 -3.05 -10.37
N LEU A 72 -1.50 -1.80 -10.70
CA LEU A 72 -2.79 -1.39 -11.24
C LEU A 72 -2.88 -1.61 -12.75
N ASP A 73 -1.77 -1.41 -13.47
CA ASP A 73 -1.68 -1.59 -14.93
C ASP A 73 -0.25 -1.91 -15.34
N GLY A 74 -0.08 -2.72 -16.39
CA GLY A 74 1.21 -3.09 -16.98
C GLY A 74 1.97 -4.18 -16.23
N GLU A 75 3.30 -4.07 -16.25
CA GLU A 75 4.23 -5.08 -15.71
C GLU A 75 5.36 -4.42 -14.94
N LEU A 76 5.82 -5.07 -13.86
CA LEU A 76 6.97 -4.68 -13.05
C LEU A 76 7.88 -5.90 -12.83
N GLY A 77 9.19 -5.70 -12.89
CA GLY A 77 10.18 -6.75 -12.66
C GLY A 77 10.74 -7.38 -13.94
N ALA A 78 11.71 -8.29 -13.77
CA ALA A 78 12.36 -9.05 -14.86
C ALA A 78 11.64 -10.37 -15.16
N ASP A 79 12.05 -11.05 -16.22
CA ASP A 79 11.37 -12.26 -16.71
C ASP A 79 11.36 -13.44 -15.70
N ASP A 80 12.31 -13.47 -14.76
CA ASP A 80 12.42 -14.48 -13.69
C ASP A 80 11.53 -14.18 -12.47
N HIS A 81 11.15 -12.93 -12.30
CA HIS A 81 10.25 -12.49 -11.25
C HIS A 81 9.46 -11.26 -11.72
N LYS A 82 8.26 -11.48 -12.23
CA LYS A 82 7.41 -10.45 -12.82
C LYS A 82 6.07 -10.38 -12.10
N LEU A 83 5.66 -9.13 -11.79
CA LEU A 83 4.30 -8.78 -11.36
C LEU A 83 3.54 -8.17 -12.54
N THR A 84 2.28 -8.51 -12.67
CA THR A 84 1.37 -8.02 -13.72
C THR A 84 0.14 -7.36 -13.12
N SER A 85 -0.68 -6.73 -13.97
CA SER A 85 -1.90 -6.02 -13.53
C SER A 85 -2.76 -6.86 -12.59
N GLY A 86 -3.01 -6.33 -11.39
CA GLY A 86 -3.77 -6.95 -10.32
C GLY A 86 -2.95 -7.82 -9.36
N ASP A 87 -1.67 -8.06 -9.64
CA ASP A 87 -0.78 -8.76 -8.72
C ASP A 87 -0.37 -7.86 -7.56
N PHE A 88 -0.10 -8.51 -6.43
CA PHE A 88 0.30 -7.86 -5.19
C PHE A 88 1.54 -8.53 -4.62
N GLN A 89 2.48 -7.71 -4.16
CA GLN A 89 3.67 -8.18 -3.46
C GLN A 89 3.84 -7.45 -2.14
N LEU A 90 4.16 -8.20 -1.08
CA LEU A 90 4.60 -7.64 0.19
C LEU A 90 6.02 -8.11 0.46
N MET A 91 6.93 -7.16 0.66
CA MET A 91 8.30 -7.43 1.11
C MET A 91 8.49 -6.87 2.52
N THR A 92 8.77 -7.73 3.48
CA THR A 92 9.27 -7.30 4.79
C THR A 92 10.75 -6.99 4.64
N ALA A 93 11.13 -5.72 4.72
CA ALA A 93 12.55 -5.33 4.69
C ALA A 93 13.24 -5.61 6.03
N GLY A 94 12.56 -5.36 7.14
CA GLY A 94 13.00 -5.73 8.49
C GLY A 94 14.43 -5.32 8.83
N SER A 95 15.30 -6.29 9.09
CA SER A 95 16.71 -6.05 9.44
C SER A 95 17.58 -5.49 8.32
N GLY A 96 17.04 -5.34 7.12
CA GLY A 96 17.72 -4.78 5.96
C GLY A 96 17.87 -5.76 4.80
N VAL A 97 17.50 -5.32 3.62
CA VAL A 97 17.53 -6.09 2.38
C VAL A 97 17.77 -5.17 1.19
N VAL A 98 18.35 -5.71 0.13
CA VAL A 98 18.42 -5.07 -1.19
C VAL A 98 17.39 -5.75 -2.08
N HIS A 99 16.65 -4.99 -2.87
CA HIS A 99 15.81 -5.54 -3.92
C HIS A 99 16.00 -4.79 -5.24
N THR A 100 15.38 -5.32 -6.31
CA THR A 100 15.49 -4.76 -7.65
C THR A 100 14.11 -4.79 -8.32
N GLU A 101 13.67 -3.64 -8.80
CA GLU A 101 12.41 -3.47 -9.52
C GLU A 101 12.72 -2.98 -10.94
N VAL A 102 13.35 -3.86 -11.75
CA VAL A 102 13.79 -3.48 -13.10
C VAL A 102 12.63 -3.33 -14.05
N ILE A 103 12.64 -2.22 -14.79
CA ILE A 103 11.76 -1.96 -15.91
C ILE A 103 12.67 -1.68 -17.12
N ASP A 104 12.86 -2.67 -17.98
CA ASP A 104 13.80 -2.64 -19.12
C ASP A 104 13.11 -2.75 -20.48
N LYS A 105 11.77 -2.82 -20.50
CA LYS A 105 10.96 -2.92 -21.73
C LYS A 105 10.09 -1.69 -21.91
N PRO A 106 9.88 -1.23 -23.16
CA PRO A 106 8.87 -0.20 -23.42
C PRO A 106 7.48 -0.68 -23.02
N GLY A 107 6.68 0.22 -22.42
CA GLY A 107 5.34 -0.09 -21.95
C GLY A 107 4.78 0.95 -21.01
N ASN A 108 3.53 0.78 -20.64
CA ASN A 108 2.91 1.54 -19.57
C ASN A 108 2.91 0.70 -18.29
N MET A 109 3.13 1.37 -17.18
CA MET A 109 3.01 0.78 -15.85
C MET A 109 2.32 1.78 -14.93
N ARG A 110 1.46 1.27 -14.04
CA ARG A 110 0.93 2.02 -12.89
C ARG A 110 0.94 1.13 -11.67
N ILE A 111 1.59 1.58 -10.62
CA ILE A 111 1.63 0.86 -9.34
C ILE A 111 1.24 1.77 -8.18
N LEU A 112 0.73 1.16 -7.12
CA LEU A 112 0.63 1.78 -5.80
C LEU A 112 1.72 1.17 -4.93
N GLN A 113 2.69 2.01 -4.52
CA GLN A 113 3.81 1.63 -3.68
C GLN A 113 3.62 2.16 -2.28
N LEU A 114 3.33 1.26 -1.32
CA LEU A 114 3.13 1.61 0.08
C LEU A 114 4.33 1.19 0.93
N TRP A 115 4.72 2.02 1.90
CA TRP A 115 5.58 1.65 3.02
C TRP A 115 4.76 1.67 4.30
N ALA A 116 4.72 0.53 4.99
CA ALA A 116 4.07 0.37 6.28
C ALA A 116 5.12 0.13 7.36
N ASN A 117 5.04 0.88 8.46
CA ASN A 117 5.99 0.75 9.57
C ASN A 117 5.95 -0.65 10.18
N LEU A 118 7.10 -1.12 10.63
CA LEU A 118 7.20 -2.26 11.55
C LEU A 118 7.31 -1.73 12.97
N GLY A 119 6.52 -2.26 13.90
CA GLY A 119 6.70 -1.97 15.33
C GLY A 119 8.09 -2.36 15.82
N ARG A 120 8.59 -1.71 16.85
CA ARG A 120 9.94 -1.92 17.41
C ARG A 120 10.28 -3.38 17.62
N GLU A 121 9.34 -4.18 18.08
CA GLU A 121 9.50 -5.62 18.30
C GLU A 121 9.81 -6.40 17.01
N ASN A 122 9.34 -5.92 15.86
CA ASN A 122 9.46 -6.56 14.55
C ASN A 122 10.35 -5.76 13.58
N ARG A 123 10.90 -4.61 13.99
CA ARG A 123 11.69 -3.74 13.12
C ARG A 123 12.91 -4.43 12.52
N LYS A 124 13.47 -5.40 13.22
CA LYS A 124 14.61 -6.24 12.79
C LYS A 124 14.18 -7.65 12.37
N ALA A 125 12.92 -7.84 12.00
CA ALA A 125 12.46 -9.13 11.49
C ALA A 125 13.30 -9.58 10.29
N MET A 126 13.39 -10.90 10.10
CA MET A 126 14.07 -11.47 8.93
C MET A 126 13.36 -11.03 7.64
N PRO A 127 14.10 -10.55 6.63
CA PRO A 127 13.52 -10.22 5.35
C PRO A 127 12.75 -11.39 4.74
N ARG A 128 11.58 -11.10 4.17
CA ARG A 128 10.73 -12.08 3.48
C ARG A 128 9.98 -11.44 2.33
N LEU A 129 9.57 -12.27 1.37
CA LEU A 129 8.80 -11.88 0.20
C LEU A 129 7.52 -12.68 0.11
N GLN A 130 6.41 -12.04 -0.20
CA GLN A 130 5.12 -12.67 -0.37
C GLN A 130 4.49 -12.19 -1.68
N ASP A 131 4.28 -13.11 -2.62
CA ASP A 131 3.65 -12.84 -3.91
C ASP A 131 2.21 -13.37 -3.88
N LEU A 132 1.26 -12.51 -4.18
CA LEU A 132 -0.13 -12.86 -4.33
C LEU A 132 -0.59 -12.49 -5.75
N PRO A 133 -0.57 -13.44 -6.70
CA PRO A 133 -1.03 -13.18 -8.06
C PRO A 133 -2.54 -12.94 -8.08
N LEU A 134 -3.03 -12.13 -9.02
CA LEU A 134 -4.45 -11.77 -9.15
C LEU A 134 -5.38 -13.01 -9.13
N SER A 135 -4.95 -14.11 -9.72
CA SER A 135 -5.73 -15.37 -9.77
C SER A 135 -5.95 -16.01 -8.38
N ARG A 136 -5.20 -15.60 -7.37
CA ARG A 136 -5.27 -16.11 -5.99
C ARG A 136 -5.76 -15.06 -5.00
N VAL A 137 -5.99 -13.82 -5.44
CA VAL A 137 -6.56 -12.75 -4.61
C VAL A 137 -7.97 -13.13 -4.19
N PRO A 138 -8.28 -13.25 -2.89
CA PRO A 138 -9.65 -13.44 -2.44
C PRO A 138 -10.55 -12.30 -2.93
N ALA A 139 -11.70 -12.67 -3.46
CA ALA A 139 -12.66 -11.68 -3.95
C ALA A 139 -14.11 -12.11 -3.62
N VAL A 140 -14.96 -11.11 -3.41
CA VAL A 140 -16.39 -11.29 -3.17
C VAL A 140 -17.21 -10.25 -3.93
N ASN A 141 -18.38 -10.67 -4.39
CA ASN A 141 -19.40 -9.77 -4.95
C ASN A 141 -20.55 -9.69 -3.94
N GLU A 142 -20.80 -8.51 -3.43
CA GLU A 142 -21.84 -8.28 -2.44
C GLU A 142 -22.56 -6.95 -2.71
N ASN A 143 -23.89 -7.00 -2.86
CA ASN A 143 -24.75 -5.82 -3.01
C ASN A 143 -24.27 -4.80 -4.06
N GLY A 144 -23.82 -5.26 -5.25
CA GLY A 144 -23.30 -4.40 -6.32
C GLY A 144 -21.90 -3.84 -6.07
N ALA A 145 -21.20 -4.34 -5.05
CA ALA A 145 -19.79 -4.10 -4.83
C ALA A 145 -18.97 -5.34 -5.19
N HIS A 146 -17.87 -5.17 -5.93
CA HIS A 146 -16.84 -6.17 -6.16
C HIS A 146 -15.61 -5.80 -5.32
N ILE A 147 -15.23 -6.66 -4.38
CA ILE A 147 -14.14 -6.45 -3.43
C ILE A 147 -13.05 -7.47 -3.68
N ARG A 148 -11.82 -7.03 -3.98
CA ARG A 148 -10.58 -7.82 -3.98
C ARG A 148 -9.78 -7.49 -2.74
N LEU A 149 -9.45 -8.49 -1.94
CA LEU A 149 -8.76 -8.28 -0.66
C LEU A 149 -7.31 -8.74 -0.73
N TYR A 150 -6.39 -7.80 -0.70
CA TYR A 150 -4.95 -8.05 -0.76
C TYR A 150 -4.32 -8.30 0.61
N SER A 151 -4.85 -7.69 1.65
CA SER A 151 -4.35 -7.86 3.03
C SER A 151 -5.48 -7.78 4.06
N GLY A 152 -5.38 -8.56 5.13
CA GLY A 152 -6.31 -8.54 6.25
C GLY A 152 -7.61 -9.30 6.02
N THR A 153 -8.67 -8.85 6.68
CA THR A 153 -10.03 -9.42 6.62
C THR A 153 -11.04 -8.32 6.36
N LEU A 154 -11.91 -8.50 5.36
CA LEU A 154 -12.98 -7.57 4.99
C LEU A 154 -14.11 -8.34 4.32
N ALA A 155 -15.36 -7.91 4.49
CA ALA A 155 -16.53 -8.49 3.82
C ALA A 155 -16.60 -10.04 3.90
N GLY A 156 -16.22 -10.60 5.06
CA GLY A 156 -16.26 -12.05 5.31
C GLY A 156 -15.17 -12.88 4.64
N ILE A 157 -14.23 -12.25 3.90
CA ILE A 157 -13.08 -12.94 3.30
C ILE A 157 -11.78 -12.53 3.98
N THR A 158 -10.74 -13.37 3.87
CA THR A 158 -9.41 -13.16 4.48
C THR A 158 -8.33 -13.41 3.45
N SER A 159 -7.38 -12.48 3.36
CA SER A 159 -6.19 -12.63 2.51
C SER A 159 -5.18 -13.61 3.14
N PRO A 160 -4.47 -14.41 2.34
CA PRO A 160 -3.39 -15.26 2.84
C PRO A 160 -2.14 -14.46 3.24
N VAL A 161 -2.02 -13.21 2.82
CA VAL A 161 -0.84 -12.34 3.09
C VAL A 161 -0.71 -12.08 4.59
N GLN A 162 0.51 -12.25 5.08
CA GLN A 162 0.84 -12.13 6.50
C GLN A 162 1.63 -10.84 6.76
N ASN A 163 0.97 -9.83 7.29
CA ASN A 163 1.59 -8.59 7.74
C ASN A 163 2.06 -8.71 9.19
N TYR A 164 3.16 -8.03 9.54
CA TYR A 164 3.54 -7.84 10.94
C TYR A 164 2.63 -6.84 11.64
N VAL A 165 2.23 -5.79 10.95
CA VAL A 165 1.25 -4.83 11.44
C VAL A 165 -0.10 -5.15 10.81
N PRO A 166 -1.19 -5.23 11.61
CA PRO A 166 -2.51 -5.49 11.07
C PRO A 166 -2.94 -4.42 10.05
N LEU A 167 -3.09 -4.83 8.79
CA LEU A 167 -3.50 -3.99 7.66
C LEU A 167 -4.71 -4.60 6.95
N ILE A 168 -5.57 -3.75 6.41
CA ILE A 168 -6.58 -4.09 5.42
C ILE A 168 -6.26 -3.30 4.16
N ILE A 169 -6.07 -4.00 3.03
CA ILE A 169 -5.86 -3.38 1.72
C ILE A 169 -6.82 -4.05 0.75
N ALA A 170 -7.75 -3.26 0.20
CA ALA A 170 -8.78 -3.76 -0.70
C ALA A 170 -9.01 -2.84 -1.91
N ASP A 171 -9.04 -3.42 -3.11
CA ASP A 171 -9.50 -2.76 -4.34
C ASP A 171 -10.99 -3.03 -4.49
N ILE A 172 -11.79 -1.97 -4.44
CA ILE A 172 -13.25 -2.05 -4.39
C ILE A 172 -13.82 -1.29 -5.58
N THR A 173 -14.71 -1.97 -6.32
CA THR A 173 -15.52 -1.36 -7.37
C THR A 173 -16.99 -1.44 -6.97
N ILE A 174 -17.71 -0.33 -7.04
CA ILE A 174 -19.15 -0.28 -6.73
C ILE A 174 -19.90 0.21 -7.96
N GLU A 175 -20.97 -0.51 -8.32
CA GLU A 175 -21.85 -0.19 -9.45
C GLU A 175 -22.53 1.19 -9.30
N PRO A 176 -22.92 1.83 -10.42
CA PRO A 176 -23.57 3.13 -10.41
C PRO A 176 -24.76 3.24 -9.45
N GLY A 177 -24.72 4.26 -8.58
CA GLY A 177 -25.80 4.59 -7.64
C GLY A 177 -26.02 3.60 -6.49
N ILE A 178 -25.19 2.54 -6.39
CA ILE A 178 -25.31 1.56 -5.31
C ILE A 178 -24.74 2.11 -4.01
N THR A 179 -25.39 1.77 -2.90
CA THR A 179 -24.90 2.01 -1.54
C THR A 179 -24.50 0.70 -0.89
N THR A 180 -23.31 0.67 -0.30
CA THR A 180 -22.81 -0.47 0.48
C THR A 180 -22.30 0.01 1.84
N ILE A 181 -22.20 -0.91 2.80
CA ILE A 181 -21.63 -0.65 4.12
C ILE A 181 -20.46 -1.60 4.33
N GLN A 182 -19.28 -1.04 4.62
CA GLN A 182 -18.10 -1.81 4.97
C GLN A 182 -17.84 -1.75 6.47
N GLN A 183 -17.57 -2.91 7.07
CA GLN A 183 -17.23 -3.00 8.49
C GLN A 183 -15.72 -2.94 8.68
N LEU A 184 -15.24 -2.03 9.52
CA LEU A 184 -13.83 -1.77 9.77
C LEU A 184 -13.56 -1.68 11.27
N PRO A 185 -12.36 -2.09 11.76
CA PRO A 185 -11.98 -1.82 13.14
C PRO A 185 -12.02 -0.32 13.42
N ALA A 186 -12.72 0.09 14.48
CA ALA A 186 -12.96 1.51 14.79
C ALA A 186 -11.66 2.29 15.07
N ASN A 187 -10.66 1.62 15.63
CA ASN A 187 -9.36 2.19 15.99
C ASN A 187 -8.30 2.16 14.88
N TYR A 188 -8.64 1.65 13.67
CA TYR A 188 -7.70 1.68 12.54
C TYR A 188 -7.69 3.06 11.88
N ASN A 189 -6.51 3.56 11.61
CA ASN A 189 -6.32 4.71 10.73
C ASN A 189 -6.70 4.28 9.31
N THR A 190 -7.64 4.99 8.69
CA THR A 190 -8.26 4.54 7.44
C THR A 190 -8.35 5.68 6.44
N PHE A 191 -7.96 5.39 5.20
CA PHE A 191 -8.15 6.30 4.07
C PHE A 191 -8.54 5.52 2.80
N LEU A 192 -9.08 6.24 1.84
CA LEU A 192 -9.47 5.73 0.53
C LEU A 192 -8.80 6.56 -0.55
N TYR A 193 -8.28 5.90 -1.58
CA TYR A 193 -7.79 6.56 -2.78
C TYR A 193 -8.66 6.21 -3.98
N VAL A 194 -9.29 7.22 -4.59
CA VAL A 194 -10.23 7.03 -5.70
C VAL A 194 -9.47 6.91 -7.02
N LEU A 195 -9.55 5.73 -7.64
CA LEU A 195 -8.92 5.44 -8.93
C LEU A 195 -9.77 5.90 -10.11
N ASP A 196 -11.11 5.79 -9.97
CA ASP A 196 -12.05 6.22 -11.00
C ASP A 196 -13.45 6.47 -10.43
N GLY A 197 -14.22 7.36 -11.07
CA GLY A 197 -15.58 7.70 -10.66
C GLY A 197 -15.66 8.66 -9.47
N THR A 198 -16.79 8.59 -8.76
CA THR A 198 -17.11 9.44 -7.60
C THR A 198 -17.87 8.66 -6.56
N MET A 199 -17.78 9.05 -5.29
CA MET A 199 -18.56 8.46 -4.20
C MET A 199 -18.94 9.50 -3.14
N GLN A 200 -19.95 9.16 -2.34
CA GLN A 200 -20.30 9.84 -1.11
C GLN A 200 -20.03 8.92 0.08
N LEU A 201 -19.52 9.47 1.16
CA LEU A 201 -19.10 8.75 2.36
C LEU A 201 -19.84 9.22 3.60
N GLY A 202 -20.13 8.25 4.48
CA GLY A 202 -20.76 8.48 5.77
C GLY A 202 -22.22 8.92 5.67
N GLU A 203 -22.76 9.35 6.79
CA GLU A 203 -24.14 9.88 6.86
C GLU A 203 -24.20 11.35 6.37
N ASN A 204 -23.08 12.07 6.44
CA ASN A 204 -22.96 13.45 5.94
C ASN A 204 -22.88 13.55 4.42
N ASN A 205 -22.76 12.42 3.72
CA ASN A 205 -22.65 12.33 2.26
C ASN A 205 -21.53 13.21 1.67
N ASN A 206 -20.39 13.30 2.36
CA ASN A 206 -19.22 14.01 1.87
C ASN A 206 -18.66 13.31 0.64
N SER A 207 -18.38 14.08 -0.43
CA SER A 207 -18.02 13.52 -1.72
C SER A 207 -16.51 13.38 -1.91
N LEU A 208 -16.11 12.25 -2.50
CA LEU A 208 -14.80 12.00 -3.05
C LEU A 208 -14.88 11.71 -4.55
N ARG A 209 -13.85 12.08 -5.29
CA ARG A 209 -13.73 11.86 -6.74
C ARG A 209 -12.35 11.33 -7.11
N LYS A 210 -12.23 10.92 -8.35
CA LYS A 210 -10.97 10.46 -8.93
C LYS A 210 -9.78 11.33 -8.54
N ASP A 211 -8.67 10.64 -8.24
CA ASP A 211 -7.37 11.20 -7.84
C ASP A 211 -7.36 11.88 -6.45
N GLN A 212 -8.43 11.76 -5.67
CA GLN A 212 -8.48 12.26 -4.29
C GLN A 212 -8.19 11.17 -3.27
N VAL A 213 -7.55 11.56 -2.18
CA VAL A 213 -7.41 10.77 -0.95
C VAL A 213 -8.39 11.29 0.10
N GLY A 214 -9.19 10.40 0.66
CA GLY A 214 -10.13 10.72 1.73
C GLY A 214 -9.77 10.01 3.02
N TRP A 215 -9.48 10.77 4.08
CA TRP A 215 -9.22 10.25 5.42
C TRP A 215 -10.48 10.18 6.25
N LEU A 216 -10.64 9.09 6.97
CA LEU A 216 -11.78 8.86 7.85
C LEU A 216 -11.41 9.17 9.30
N ASN A 217 -12.42 9.57 10.10
CA ASN A 217 -12.28 9.62 11.55
C ASN A 217 -11.93 8.24 12.10
N LYS A 218 -11.21 8.20 13.22
CA LYS A 218 -10.93 6.97 13.97
C LYS A 218 -11.35 7.14 15.43
N PHE A 219 -11.47 6.04 16.14
CA PHE A 219 -11.92 5.97 17.51
C PHE A 219 -10.92 5.15 18.32
N ASP A 220 -10.83 5.39 19.61
CA ASP A 220 -9.93 4.62 20.49
C ASP A 220 -10.49 3.25 20.89
N GLN A 221 -11.75 2.97 20.53
CA GLN A 221 -12.44 1.72 20.83
C GLN A 221 -12.00 0.60 19.88
N HIS A 222 -11.92 -0.64 20.43
CA HIS A 222 -11.60 -1.84 19.67
C HIS A 222 -12.83 -2.50 19.00
N GLU A 223 -13.92 -1.77 18.89
CA GLU A 223 -15.17 -2.23 18.30
C GLU A 223 -15.14 -2.15 16.76
N VAL A 224 -16.17 -2.69 16.14
CA VAL A 224 -16.41 -2.56 14.70
C VAL A 224 -17.12 -1.24 14.42
N SER A 225 -16.66 -0.54 13.38
CA SER A 225 -17.31 0.66 12.85
C SER A 225 -17.84 0.40 11.44
N GLU A 226 -18.81 1.19 11.02
CA GLU A 226 -19.46 1.09 9.73
C GLU A 226 -19.11 2.29 8.85
N LEU A 227 -18.67 2.02 7.63
CA LEU A 227 -18.44 2.99 6.57
C LEU A 227 -19.49 2.82 5.50
N LYS A 228 -20.43 3.76 5.40
CA LYS A 228 -21.39 3.84 4.32
C LYS A 228 -20.77 4.49 3.10
N ILE A 229 -20.89 3.85 1.94
CA ILE A 229 -20.34 4.31 0.67
C ILE A 229 -21.45 4.27 -0.37
N THR A 230 -21.72 5.40 -1.01
CA THR A 230 -22.65 5.49 -2.12
C THR A 230 -21.91 5.87 -3.39
N ALA A 231 -21.89 5.00 -4.39
CA ALA A 231 -21.26 5.27 -5.67
C ALA A 231 -22.01 6.35 -6.46
N GLY A 232 -21.28 7.16 -7.19
CA GLY A 232 -21.84 8.16 -8.10
C GLY A 232 -22.51 7.54 -9.34
N PRO A 233 -23.01 8.38 -10.25
CA PRO A 233 -23.81 7.92 -11.40
C PRO A 233 -23.02 7.10 -12.44
N ALA A 234 -21.69 7.14 -12.41
CA ALA A 234 -20.79 6.32 -13.24
C ALA A 234 -20.18 5.14 -12.47
N GLY A 235 -20.56 4.92 -11.21
CA GLY A 235 -19.87 4.00 -10.31
C GLY A 235 -18.63 4.61 -9.68
N VAL A 236 -17.88 3.79 -8.95
CA VAL A 236 -16.60 4.17 -8.37
C VAL A 236 -15.66 2.97 -8.25
N ARG A 237 -14.35 3.18 -8.48
CA ARG A 237 -13.29 2.26 -8.09
C ARG A 237 -12.28 2.98 -7.21
N PHE A 238 -11.92 2.36 -6.10
CA PHE A 238 -10.98 2.93 -5.13
C PHE A 238 -10.22 1.83 -4.42
N VAL A 239 -9.07 2.19 -3.84
CA VAL A 239 -8.35 1.32 -2.90
C VAL A 239 -8.57 1.83 -1.49
N LEU A 240 -9.02 0.93 -0.61
CA LEU A 240 -9.18 1.16 0.82
C LEU A 240 -7.95 0.66 1.54
N TYR A 241 -7.38 1.52 2.37
CA TYR A 241 -6.29 1.21 3.29
C TYR A 241 -6.76 1.46 4.71
N ALA A 242 -6.62 0.45 5.57
CA ALA A 242 -6.85 0.60 7.00
C ALA A 242 -5.73 -0.11 7.76
N GLY A 243 -5.16 0.54 8.77
CA GLY A 243 -4.04 0.02 9.54
C GLY A 243 -4.12 0.33 11.01
N LYS A 244 -3.70 -0.63 11.85
CA LYS A 244 -3.62 -0.43 13.29
C LYS A 244 -2.46 0.51 13.61
N PRO A 245 -2.72 1.70 14.18
CA PRO A 245 -1.65 2.59 14.60
C PRO A 245 -0.73 1.93 15.63
N LEU A 246 0.55 2.20 15.53
CA LEU A 246 1.59 1.67 16.42
C LEU A 246 1.87 2.62 17.60
N HIS A 247 1.63 3.93 17.41
CA HIS A 247 1.93 4.97 18.39
C HIS A 247 3.41 4.97 18.83
N GLU A 248 4.30 4.70 17.86
CA GLU A 248 5.74 4.67 18.05
C GLU A 248 6.40 5.76 17.21
N ASP A 249 7.32 6.51 17.82
CA ASP A 249 8.18 7.42 17.07
C ASP A 249 9.11 6.64 16.15
N ILE A 250 9.36 7.20 14.98
CA ILE A 250 10.31 6.65 14.00
C ILE A 250 11.30 7.72 13.56
N VAL A 251 12.51 7.29 13.23
CA VAL A 251 13.48 8.10 12.49
C VAL A 251 13.51 7.58 11.06
N SER A 252 13.21 8.48 10.10
CA SER A 252 13.22 8.18 8.67
C SER A 252 14.38 8.91 7.99
N HIS A 253 15.21 8.20 7.24
CA HIS A 253 16.22 8.83 6.40
C HIS A 253 16.49 7.99 5.15
N GLY A 254 16.11 8.53 3.99
CA GLY A 254 16.19 7.84 2.72
C GLY A 254 15.41 6.51 2.75
N PRO A 255 16.07 5.36 2.42
CA PRO A 255 15.40 4.06 2.33
C PRO A 255 15.33 3.30 3.69
N PHE A 256 15.59 3.97 4.81
CA PHE A 256 15.69 3.35 6.13
C PHE A 256 14.77 4.01 7.15
N ILE A 257 14.13 3.16 7.94
CA ILE A 257 13.36 3.51 9.13
C ILE A 257 14.02 2.83 10.33
N ALA A 258 14.18 3.58 11.42
CA ALA A 258 14.81 3.09 12.65
C ALA A 258 14.16 3.71 13.90
N ASP A 259 14.58 3.25 15.08
CA ASP A 259 14.13 3.80 16.36
C ASP A 259 14.91 5.07 16.75
N ASP A 260 16.14 5.20 16.25
CA ASP A 260 17.01 6.35 16.51
C ASP A 260 17.98 6.64 15.35
N SER A 261 18.68 7.77 15.45
CA SER A 261 19.63 8.23 14.43
C SER A 261 20.91 7.40 14.35
N GLU A 262 21.37 6.81 15.46
CA GLU A 262 22.53 5.93 15.48
C GLU A 262 22.26 4.66 14.66
N GLU A 263 21.08 4.11 14.77
CA GLU A 263 20.66 2.94 13.97
C GLU A 263 20.63 3.27 12.47
N ILE A 264 20.13 4.46 12.07
CA ILE A 264 20.21 4.91 10.67
C ILE A 264 21.66 4.92 10.16
N VAL A 265 22.59 5.46 10.95
CA VAL A 265 24.02 5.48 10.60
C VAL A 265 24.56 4.05 10.43
N GLN A 266 24.16 3.14 11.32
CA GLN A 266 24.58 1.74 11.26
C GLN A 266 24.03 1.04 10.01
N LEU A 267 22.77 1.26 9.65
CA LEU A 267 22.14 0.70 8.43
C LEU A 267 22.88 1.16 7.16
N TYR A 268 23.24 2.44 7.04
CA TYR A 268 24.06 2.93 5.94
C TYR A 268 25.44 2.28 5.88
N LYS A 269 26.07 2.07 7.04
CA LYS A 269 27.38 1.39 7.12
C LYS A 269 27.25 -0.07 6.67
N GLU A 270 26.25 -0.78 7.10
CA GLU A 270 26.00 -2.18 6.72
C GLU A 270 25.72 -2.32 5.23
N TYR A 271 24.88 -1.45 4.67
CA TYR A 271 24.65 -1.40 3.23
C TYR A 271 25.93 -1.19 2.44
N ARG A 272 26.73 -0.16 2.79
CA ARG A 272 28.02 0.13 2.12
C ARG A 272 29.03 -1.00 2.24
N GLN A 273 28.95 -1.80 3.29
CA GLN A 273 29.80 -3.00 3.50
C GLN A 273 29.27 -4.25 2.79
N GLY A 274 28.15 -4.17 2.06
CA GLY A 274 27.54 -5.32 1.38
C GLY A 274 26.96 -6.37 2.33
N LYS A 275 26.62 -5.98 3.56
CA LYS A 275 26.03 -6.89 4.56
C LYS A 275 24.53 -7.12 4.31
N MET A 276 23.83 -6.14 3.75
CA MET A 276 22.44 -6.32 3.32
C MET A 276 22.42 -7.18 2.06
N LYS A 277 21.79 -8.33 2.15
CA LYS A 277 21.69 -9.28 1.04
C LYS A 277 20.54 -8.94 0.12
N HIS A 278 20.64 -9.37 -1.14
CA HIS A 278 19.53 -9.25 -2.08
C HIS A 278 18.38 -10.18 -1.68
N ILE A 279 17.12 -9.72 -1.83
CA ILE A 279 15.93 -10.46 -1.43
C ILE A 279 15.87 -11.86 -2.08
N SER A 280 16.37 -12.02 -3.30
CA SER A 280 16.41 -13.32 -3.97
C SER A 280 17.33 -14.35 -3.29
N THR A 281 18.19 -13.91 -2.37
CA THR A 281 19.12 -14.78 -1.64
C THR A 281 18.64 -15.17 -0.24
N VAL A 282 17.50 -14.63 0.21
CA VAL A 282 16.91 -15.08 1.48
C VAL A 282 16.44 -16.54 1.35
N PRO A 283 16.40 -17.31 2.46
CA PRO A 283 15.97 -18.70 2.40
C PRO A 283 14.59 -18.85 1.75
N GLN A 284 14.40 -19.91 0.96
CA GLN A 284 13.12 -20.18 0.28
C GLN A 284 11.92 -20.24 1.24
N ALA A 285 12.16 -20.64 2.49
CA ALA A 285 11.14 -20.61 3.54
C ALA A 285 10.62 -19.18 3.88
N GLN A 286 11.30 -18.13 3.39
CA GLN A 286 10.90 -16.73 3.51
C GLN A 286 10.26 -16.19 2.21
N HIS A 287 10.11 -17.01 1.17
CA HIS A 287 9.40 -16.69 -0.07
C HIS A 287 8.05 -17.41 -0.08
N TYR A 288 6.98 -16.66 0.08
CA TYR A 288 5.62 -17.18 0.02
C TYR A 288 5.04 -16.89 -1.37
N LYS A 289 4.61 -17.95 -2.06
CA LYS A 289 3.90 -17.87 -3.34
C LYS A 289 2.52 -18.49 -3.14
N TRP A 290 1.51 -17.67 -3.08
CA TRP A 290 0.13 -18.07 -2.80
C TRP A 290 -0.61 -18.64 -4.01
#